data_c84f073d23885a1a88aa0e9d3e41d9db
#
_entry.id   c84f073d23885a1a88aa0e9d3e41d9db
#
_cell.length_a   1.000
_cell.length_b   1.000
_cell.length_c   1.000
_cell.angle_alpha   90.00
_cell.angle_beta   90.00
_cell.angle_gamma   90.00
#
_symmetry.space_group_name_H-M   'P 1'
#
loop_
_entity.id
_entity.type
_entity.pdbx_description
1 polymer ?
#
loop_
_entity_poly.entity_id
_entity_poly.type
_entity_poly.pdbx_seq_one_letter_code
_entity_poly.pdbx_strand_id
1 'polypeptide(L)'
;MMEEKYLARDDAPIESDTWKAMDAALVETARGILVGRRILPIEGPYGFGLKSVPLEDVKVQEDVYASSSLPLAAIEVGFTLGKRDLLSFERDELPLNLNALVDAAIRASTLEDDILLKGDPRLCGLLNCERINSQALAPWDELGTAAGDIIKAVIDLDNAGYHGPYAVALSPSRYDTLYRRHPIGAFSELEQIQTIATEGVFKAPVLEKGGLVLNTGRAYASIVLGQDMTISFVGPTKENLEFAIVESLALLVRRPGAVCALTE
;
A
#
# COMPACT_ATOMS: atom_id res chain seq x y z
N MET A 1 14.75 8.80 18.97
CA MET A 1 15.10 9.98 19.81
C MET A 1 15.00 11.33 19.10
N MET A 2 15.63 11.59 17.91
CA MET A 2 15.47 12.91 17.26
C MET A 2 14.15 13.06 16.47
N GLU A 3 13.62 12.00 15.97
CA GLU A 3 12.38 11.94 15.15
C GLU A 3 11.11 11.96 16.00
N GLU A 4 11.10 11.32 17.14
CA GLU A 4 10.00 11.30 18.12
C GLU A 4 9.56 12.71 18.55
N LYS A 5 10.53 13.64 18.60
CA LYS A 5 10.25 15.05 18.92
C LYS A 5 9.26 15.71 17.93
N TYR A 6 9.33 15.34 16.64
CA TYR A 6 8.45 15.93 15.62
C TYR A 6 7.06 15.28 15.58
N LEU A 7 6.90 14.11 16.19
CA LEU A 7 5.61 13.47 16.40
C LEU A 7 4.87 14.02 17.62
N ALA A 8 5.57 14.80 18.46
CA ALA A 8 5.06 15.46 19.68
C ALA A 8 4.30 14.51 20.64
N ARG A 9 4.62 13.20 20.61
CA ARG A 9 3.90 12.21 21.43
C ARG A 9 4.08 12.47 22.93
N ASP A 10 5.27 12.91 23.33
CA ASP A 10 5.59 13.25 24.72
C ASP A 10 4.87 14.51 25.23
N ASP A 11 4.39 15.36 24.29
CA ASP A 11 3.64 16.58 24.63
C ASP A 11 2.14 16.31 24.84
N ALA A 12 1.65 15.13 24.47
CA ALA A 12 0.26 14.75 24.64
C ALA A 12 -0.05 14.44 26.10
N PRO A 13 -1.11 15.02 26.68
CA PRO A 13 -1.51 14.77 28.07
C PRO A 13 -2.31 13.47 28.20
N ILE A 14 -1.77 12.34 27.74
CA ILE A 14 -2.38 11.00 27.82
C ILE A 14 -1.37 9.97 28.31
N GLU A 15 -1.86 8.90 28.91
CA GLU A 15 -1.03 7.85 29.48
C GLU A 15 -0.50 6.86 28.43
N SER A 16 0.55 6.11 28.81
CA SER A 16 1.19 5.12 27.91
C SER A 16 0.23 4.03 27.43
N ASP A 17 -0.76 3.66 28.23
CA ASP A 17 -1.72 2.61 27.88
C ASP A 17 -2.75 3.11 26.85
N THR A 18 -3.08 4.40 26.88
CA THR A 18 -3.86 5.06 25.83
C THR A 18 -3.10 5.02 24.49
N TRP A 19 -1.81 5.36 24.48
CA TRP A 19 -0.98 5.24 23.28
C TRP A 19 -0.93 3.81 22.75
N LYS A 20 -0.73 2.80 23.61
CA LYS A 20 -0.73 1.40 23.20
C LYS A 20 -2.04 0.97 22.57
N ALA A 21 -3.17 1.38 23.13
CA ALA A 21 -4.50 1.08 22.59
C ALA A 21 -4.69 1.71 21.19
N MET A 22 -4.27 2.98 21.04
CA MET A 22 -4.34 3.69 19.76
C MET A 22 -3.42 3.06 18.70
N ASP A 23 -2.15 2.77 19.05
CA ASP A 23 -1.20 2.15 18.13
C ASP A 23 -1.65 0.74 17.71
N ALA A 24 -2.22 -0.04 18.62
CA ALA A 24 -2.76 -1.37 18.31
C ALA A 24 -3.93 -1.28 17.32
N ALA A 25 -4.86 -0.34 17.53
CA ALA A 25 -5.99 -0.13 16.63
C ALA A 25 -5.56 0.34 15.24
N LEU A 26 -4.56 1.24 15.16
CA LEU A 26 -3.96 1.67 13.89
C LEU A 26 -3.38 0.47 13.13
N VAL A 27 -2.53 -0.32 13.79
CA VAL A 27 -1.84 -1.46 13.16
C VAL A 27 -2.84 -2.53 12.70
N GLU A 28 -3.84 -2.85 13.52
CA GLU A 28 -4.87 -3.83 13.17
C GLU A 28 -5.67 -3.38 11.96
N THR A 29 -6.12 -2.12 11.95
CA THR A 29 -6.88 -1.55 10.84
C THR A 29 -6.06 -1.51 9.55
N ALA A 30 -4.84 -0.99 9.60
CA ALA A 30 -3.96 -0.88 8.44
C ALA A 30 -3.64 -2.26 7.83
N ARG A 31 -3.32 -3.27 8.66
CA ARG A 31 -3.07 -4.65 8.20
C ARG A 31 -4.27 -5.27 7.48
N GLY A 32 -5.49 -4.89 7.85
CA GLY A 32 -6.70 -5.37 7.19
C GLY A 32 -6.88 -4.81 5.77
N ILE A 33 -6.32 -3.65 5.47
CA ILE A 33 -6.59 -2.88 4.25
C ILE A 33 -5.43 -2.96 3.27
N LEU A 34 -4.21 -2.67 3.73
CA LEU A 34 -3.03 -2.51 2.88
C LEU A 34 -2.75 -3.73 2.00
N VAL A 35 -2.83 -3.54 0.70
CA VAL A 35 -2.49 -4.53 -0.33
C VAL A 35 -1.06 -4.33 -0.82
N GLY A 36 -0.63 -3.08 -1.03
CA GLY A 36 0.72 -2.76 -1.50
C GLY A 36 1.81 -3.40 -0.66
N ARG A 37 1.68 -3.37 0.66
CA ARG A 37 2.65 -3.98 1.60
C ARG A 37 2.65 -5.52 1.60
N ARG A 38 1.65 -6.16 1.00
CA ARG A 38 1.60 -7.63 0.85
C ARG A 38 2.29 -8.10 -0.41
N ILE A 39 2.39 -7.23 -1.42
CA ILE A 39 2.92 -7.59 -2.74
C ILE A 39 4.28 -6.94 -3.04
N LEU A 40 4.71 -5.97 -2.25
CA LEU A 40 5.97 -5.25 -2.42
C LEU A 40 6.83 -5.35 -1.16
N PRO A 41 8.13 -5.60 -1.30
CA PRO A 41 9.07 -5.51 -0.19
C PRO A 41 9.23 -4.08 0.28
N ILE A 42 9.48 -3.91 1.58
CA ILE A 42 9.67 -2.60 2.23
C ILE A 42 11.17 -2.34 2.44
N GLU A 43 11.58 -1.10 2.20
CA GLU A 43 12.90 -0.55 2.51
C GLU A 43 12.75 0.63 3.48
N GLY A 44 13.50 0.61 4.57
CA GLY A 44 13.42 1.61 5.63
C GLY A 44 12.79 1.05 6.92
N PRO A 45 12.18 1.90 7.78
CA PRO A 45 12.06 3.36 7.61
C PRO A 45 13.39 4.10 7.69
N TYR A 46 13.59 5.11 6.84
CA TYR A 46 14.81 5.92 6.79
C TYR A 46 14.72 7.21 7.59
N GLY A 47 13.54 7.53 8.08
CA GLY A 47 13.29 8.65 8.97
C GLY A 47 12.38 9.73 8.40
N PHE A 48 11.74 10.46 9.32
CA PHE A 48 10.75 11.51 9.06
C PHE A 48 11.24 12.61 8.09
N GLY A 49 12.54 12.88 8.08
CA GLY A 49 13.15 13.94 7.26
C GLY A 49 13.42 13.53 5.80
N LEU A 50 13.22 12.26 5.40
CA LEU A 50 13.46 11.82 4.03
C LEU A 50 12.37 12.37 3.10
N LYS A 51 12.78 13.22 2.15
CA LYS A 51 11.86 13.83 1.17
C LYS A 51 12.02 13.26 -0.23
N SER A 52 13.15 12.65 -0.55
CA SER A 52 13.42 12.05 -1.84
C SER A 52 14.50 10.97 -1.74
N VAL A 53 14.42 9.98 -2.62
CA VAL A 53 15.46 8.96 -2.83
C VAL A 53 16.33 9.41 -3.99
N PRO A 54 17.66 9.53 -3.86
CA PRO A 54 18.53 9.79 -4.99
C PRO A 54 18.51 8.59 -5.94
N LEU A 55 18.38 8.87 -7.24
CA LEU A 55 18.48 7.91 -8.32
C LEU A 55 19.78 8.11 -9.11
N GLU A 56 20.02 7.25 -10.08
CA GLU A 56 21.17 7.39 -10.98
C GLU A 56 21.10 8.70 -11.76
N ASP A 57 22.28 9.31 -11.96
CA ASP A 57 22.40 10.53 -12.77
C ASP A 57 22.02 10.25 -14.23
N VAL A 58 21.28 11.16 -14.81
CA VAL A 58 20.85 11.09 -16.20
C VAL A 58 21.77 11.95 -17.08
N LYS A 59 22.33 11.36 -18.13
CA LYS A 59 23.11 12.13 -19.11
C LYS A 59 22.18 13.04 -19.89
N VAL A 60 22.39 14.36 -19.76
CA VAL A 60 21.60 15.42 -20.44
C VAL A 60 22.21 15.74 -21.80
N GLN A 61 23.54 15.87 -21.84
CA GLN A 61 24.31 16.08 -23.05
C GLN A 61 25.74 15.56 -22.86
N GLU A 62 26.60 15.69 -23.86
CA GLU A 62 27.99 15.29 -23.75
C GLU A 62 28.66 15.99 -22.56
N ASP A 63 29.26 15.19 -21.66
CA ASP A 63 29.94 15.62 -20.42
C ASP A 63 29.08 16.35 -19.38
N VAL A 64 27.73 16.33 -19.52
CA VAL A 64 26.80 16.92 -18.54
C VAL A 64 25.81 15.89 -18.04
N TYR A 65 25.74 15.74 -16.71
CA TYR A 65 24.82 14.83 -16.01
C TYR A 65 23.91 15.64 -15.09
N ALA A 66 22.68 15.22 -14.99
CA ALA A 66 21.72 15.77 -14.04
C ALA A 66 21.35 14.70 -13.01
N SER A 67 21.39 15.07 -11.74
CA SER A 67 20.92 14.19 -10.67
C SER A 67 19.43 14.01 -10.75
N SER A 68 18.97 12.77 -10.65
CA SER A 68 17.57 12.40 -10.60
C SER A 68 17.20 11.97 -9.19
N SER A 69 15.94 12.19 -8.80
CA SER A 69 15.44 11.76 -7.50
C SER A 69 13.98 11.35 -7.59
N LEU A 70 13.61 10.38 -6.76
CA LEU A 70 12.25 9.94 -6.55
C LEU A 70 11.67 10.68 -5.33
N PRO A 71 10.66 11.55 -5.49
CA PRO A 71 10.04 12.23 -4.36
C PRO A 71 9.22 11.26 -3.52
N LEU A 72 9.21 11.46 -2.19
CA LEU A 72 8.30 10.76 -1.30
C LEU A 72 6.98 11.54 -1.20
N ALA A 73 5.88 10.80 -1.23
CA ALA A 73 4.59 11.31 -0.78
C ALA A 73 4.59 11.41 0.75
N ALA A 74 3.95 12.44 1.29
CA ALA A 74 3.63 12.55 2.71
C ALA A 74 2.12 12.44 2.87
N ILE A 75 1.68 11.47 3.67
CA ILE A 75 0.29 11.27 4.05
C ILE A 75 0.09 11.83 5.44
N GLU A 76 -0.93 12.64 5.63
CA GLU A 76 -1.33 13.17 6.92
C GLU A 76 -2.86 13.17 7.02
N VAL A 77 -3.38 12.38 7.96
CA VAL A 77 -4.83 12.22 8.16
C VAL A 77 -5.18 12.53 9.60
N GLY A 78 -5.83 13.68 9.83
CA GLY A 78 -6.23 14.13 11.16
C GLY A 78 -7.43 13.37 11.72
N PHE A 79 -7.46 13.22 13.05
CA PHE A 79 -8.61 12.75 13.83
C PHE A 79 -8.61 13.39 15.21
N THR A 80 -9.73 13.25 15.93
CA THR A 80 -9.89 13.83 17.27
C THR A 80 -10.44 12.81 18.26
N LEU A 81 -9.99 12.87 19.51
CA LEU A 81 -10.56 12.10 20.62
C LEU A 81 -11.06 13.04 21.71
N GLY A 82 -12.23 12.73 22.29
CA GLY A 82 -12.84 13.51 23.35
C GLY A 82 -12.06 13.41 24.66
N LYS A 83 -11.75 14.55 25.30
CA LYS A 83 -11.03 14.56 26.58
C LYS A 83 -11.77 13.77 27.67
N ARG A 84 -13.11 13.78 27.62
CA ARG A 84 -13.91 13.02 28.60
C ARG A 84 -13.81 11.51 28.40
N ASP A 85 -13.75 11.05 27.14
CA ASP A 85 -13.63 9.64 26.82
C ASP A 85 -12.24 9.12 27.21
N LEU A 86 -11.19 9.91 26.93
CA LEU A 86 -9.82 9.62 27.38
C LEU A 86 -9.73 9.51 28.90
N LEU A 87 -10.28 10.50 29.63
CA LEU A 87 -10.27 10.47 31.11
C LEU A 87 -11.05 9.29 31.67
N SER A 88 -12.17 8.92 31.06
CA SER A 88 -12.96 7.75 31.49
C SER A 88 -12.21 6.44 31.26
N PHE A 89 -11.47 6.34 30.17
CA PHE A 89 -10.61 5.18 29.91
C PHE A 89 -9.45 5.08 30.94
N GLU A 90 -8.72 6.18 31.14
CA GLU A 90 -7.53 6.21 31.98
C GLU A 90 -7.84 6.07 33.48
N ARG A 91 -8.98 6.61 33.95
CA ARG A 91 -9.36 6.60 35.37
C ARG A 91 -10.30 5.45 35.73
N ASP A 92 -11.28 5.18 34.90
CA ASP A 92 -12.44 4.31 35.21
C ASP A 92 -12.36 2.97 34.45
N GLU A 93 -11.29 2.75 33.65
CA GLU A 93 -11.07 1.56 32.81
C GLU A 93 -12.25 1.27 31.85
N LEU A 94 -12.99 2.31 31.44
CA LEU A 94 -14.07 2.16 30.47
C LEU A 94 -13.52 2.02 29.06
N PRO A 95 -14.22 1.30 28.15
CA PRO A 95 -13.76 1.14 26.78
C PRO A 95 -13.57 2.49 26.08
N LEU A 96 -12.39 2.70 25.46
CA LEU A 96 -12.09 3.89 24.67
C LEU A 96 -12.74 3.78 23.29
N ASN A 97 -13.51 4.79 22.89
CA ASN A 97 -14.06 4.88 21.54
C ASN A 97 -12.98 5.36 20.55
N LEU A 98 -12.48 4.45 19.73
CA LEU A 98 -11.46 4.70 18.72
C LEU A 98 -12.00 4.81 17.29
N ASN A 99 -13.33 4.97 17.08
CA ASN A 99 -13.91 5.01 15.74
C ASN A 99 -13.28 6.10 14.86
N ALA A 100 -13.01 7.29 15.39
CA ALA A 100 -12.40 8.37 14.64
C ALA A 100 -10.96 8.02 14.19
N LEU A 101 -10.19 7.31 15.02
CA LEU A 101 -8.88 6.78 14.66
C LEU A 101 -9.00 5.68 13.58
N VAL A 102 -9.95 4.75 13.73
CA VAL A 102 -10.18 3.67 12.76
C VAL A 102 -10.54 4.27 11.39
N ASP A 103 -11.44 5.25 11.33
CA ASP A 103 -11.81 5.93 10.09
C ASP A 103 -10.60 6.66 9.45
N ALA A 104 -9.77 7.29 10.26
CA ALA A 104 -8.54 7.93 9.80
C ALA A 104 -7.53 6.89 9.29
N ALA A 105 -7.39 5.74 9.96
CA ALA A 105 -6.51 4.64 9.55
C ALA A 105 -6.96 4.01 8.23
N ILE A 106 -8.28 3.82 8.03
CA ILE A 106 -8.86 3.38 6.76
C ILE A 106 -8.48 4.34 5.64
N ARG A 107 -8.65 5.65 5.86
CA ARG A 107 -8.31 6.67 4.87
C ARG A 107 -6.81 6.69 4.56
N ALA A 108 -5.94 6.67 5.57
CA ALA A 108 -4.50 6.68 5.39
C ALA A 108 -4.02 5.46 4.60
N SER A 109 -4.50 4.26 4.97
CA SER A 109 -4.18 3.01 4.26
C SER A 109 -4.69 2.99 2.82
N THR A 110 -5.87 3.57 2.57
CA THR A 110 -6.42 3.70 1.21
C THR A 110 -5.57 4.65 0.37
N LEU A 111 -5.09 5.76 0.94
CA LEU A 111 -4.20 6.70 0.24
C LEU A 111 -2.84 6.07 -0.07
N GLU A 112 -2.29 5.28 0.85
CA GLU A 112 -1.05 4.52 0.60
C GLU A 112 -1.22 3.57 -0.59
N ASP A 113 -2.23 2.71 -0.56
CA ASP A 113 -2.50 1.77 -1.67
C ASP A 113 -2.81 2.49 -2.99
N ASP A 114 -3.49 3.62 -2.94
CA ASP A 114 -3.79 4.44 -4.12
C ASP A 114 -2.49 4.97 -4.77
N ILE A 115 -1.59 5.50 -3.96
CA ILE A 115 -0.27 5.97 -4.42
C ILE A 115 0.56 4.80 -4.96
N LEU A 116 0.63 3.68 -4.24
CA LEU A 116 1.46 2.54 -4.64
C LEU A 116 0.95 1.84 -5.89
N LEU A 117 -0.36 1.65 -6.02
CA LEU A 117 -0.93 0.89 -7.13
C LEU A 117 -1.23 1.77 -8.34
N LYS A 118 -1.94 2.90 -8.16
CA LYS A 118 -2.32 3.77 -9.28
C LYS A 118 -1.31 4.87 -9.57
N GLY A 119 -0.74 5.44 -8.51
CA GLY A 119 0.11 6.61 -8.61
C GLY A 119 -0.67 7.90 -8.89
N ASP A 120 0.08 8.97 -9.11
CA ASP A 120 -0.40 10.32 -9.45
C ASP A 120 0.54 10.89 -10.54
N PRO A 121 0.20 11.93 -11.29
CA PRO A 121 1.11 12.52 -12.28
C PRO A 121 2.50 12.92 -11.78
N ARG A 122 2.67 13.07 -10.47
CA ARG A 122 3.95 13.40 -9.82
C ARG A 122 4.54 12.24 -9.01
N LEU A 123 3.79 11.15 -8.81
CA LEU A 123 4.16 10.02 -7.96
C LEU A 123 4.06 8.74 -8.78
N CYS A 124 5.16 8.00 -8.87
CA CYS A 124 5.17 6.69 -9.52
C CYS A 124 4.32 5.71 -8.71
N GLY A 125 3.38 5.04 -9.38
CA GLY A 125 2.65 3.87 -8.92
C GLY A 125 2.87 2.71 -9.89
N LEU A 126 2.46 1.50 -9.52
CA LEU A 126 2.66 0.32 -10.37
C LEU A 126 1.97 0.43 -11.74
N LEU A 127 0.81 1.11 -11.81
CA LEU A 127 0.01 1.20 -13.04
C LEU A 127 0.31 2.43 -13.91
N ASN A 128 0.92 3.49 -13.37
CA ASN A 128 1.27 4.68 -14.14
C ASN A 128 2.77 4.77 -14.50
N CYS A 129 3.57 3.81 -14.05
CA CYS A 129 4.99 3.77 -14.36
C CYS A 129 5.21 3.49 -15.85
N GLU A 130 6.14 4.21 -16.47
CA GLU A 130 6.47 3.99 -17.87
C GLU A 130 7.11 2.62 -18.11
N ARG A 131 6.86 2.03 -19.28
CA ARG A 131 7.45 0.76 -19.76
C ARG A 131 7.04 -0.49 -18.97
N ILE A 132 5.90 -0.47 -18.28
CA ILE A 132 5.28 -1.69 -17.77
C ILE A 132 4.66 -2.48 -18.93
N ASN A 133 4.53 -3.80 -18.73
CA ASN A 133 3.77 -4.63 -19.67
C ASN A 133 2.26 -4.41 -19.48
N SER A 134 1.48 -4.76 -20.48
CA SER A 134 0.01 -4.66 -20.43
C SER A 134 -0.64 -5.84 -21.13
N GLN A 135 -1.61 -6.47 -20.46
CA GLN A 135 -2.44 -7.53 -20.97
C GLN A 135 -3.91 -7.09 -20.96
N ALA A 136 -4.55 -7.09 -22.11
CA ALA A 136 -5.99 -6.85 -22.18
C ALA A 136 -6.76 -8.06 -21.64
N LEU A 137 -7.70 -7.82 -20.72
CA LEU A 137 -8.55 -8.85 -20.15
C LEU A 137 -9.75 -9.15 -21.08
N ALA A 138 -10.05 -10.42 -21.26
CA ALA A 138 -11.32 -10.84 -21.84
C ALA A 138 -12.47 -10.58 -20.85
N PRO A 139 -13.72 -10.58 -21.31
CA PRO A 139 -14.86 -10.76 -20.41
C PRO A 139 -14.71 -12.10 -19.70
N TRP A 140 -14.74 -12.08 -18.36
CA TRP A 140 -14.60 -13.32 -17.58
C TRP A 140 -15.96 -13.99 -17.36
N ASP A 141 -16.75 -14.13 -18.43
CA ASP A 141 -18.07 -14.73 -18.39
C ASP A 141 -18.00 -16.26 -18.31
N GLU A 142 -16.97 -16.85 -18.94
CA GLU A 142 -16.74 -18.29 -18.97
C GLU A 142 -15.67 -18.71 -17.96
N LEU A 143 -15.86 -19.88 -17.36
CA LEU A 143 -14.88 -20.49 -16.46
C LEU A 143 -13.56 -20.78 -17.20
N GLY A 144 -12.45 -20.48 -16.55
CA GLY A 144 -11.10 -20.65 -17.07
C GLY A 144 -10.54 -19.44 -17.82
N THR A 145 -11.38 -18.46 -18.21
CA THR A 145 -10.92 -17.26 -18.90
C THR A 145 -10.06 -16.37 -17.99
N ALA A 146 -10.44 -16.25 -16.72
CA ALA A 146 -9.66 -15.47 -15.74
C ALA A 146 -8.26 -16.09 -15.54
N ALA A 147 -8.19 -17.38 -15.30
CA ALA A 147 -6.92 -18.08 -15.16
C ALA A 147 -6.08 -17.98 -16.46
N GLY A 148 -6.73 -18.11 -17.63
CA GLY A 148 -6.06 -17.97 -18.94
C GLY A 148 -5.42 -16.60 -19.14
N ASP A 149 -6.08 -15.52 -18.78
CA ASP A 149 -5.53 -14.17 -18.93
C ASP A 149 -4.37 -13.89 -17.95
N ILE A 150 -4.48 -14.37 -16.71
CA ILE A 150 -3.40 -14.26 -15.75
C ILE A 150 -2.19 -15.10 -16.15
N ILE A 151 -2.41 -16.31 -16.69
CA ILE A 151 -1.33 -17.15 -17.24
C ILE A 151 -0.61 -16.42 -18.39
N LYS A 152 -1.33 -15.78 -19.31
CA LYS A 152 -0.72 -15.01 -20.40
C LYS A 152 0.16 -13.88 -19.84
N ALA A 153 -0.33 -13.12 -18.86
CA ALA A 153 0.45 -12.06 -18.23
C ALA A 153 1.74 -12.62 -17.58
N VAL A 154 1.67 -13.79 -16.93
CA VAL A 154 2.85 -14.46 -16.36
C VAL A 154 3.80 -14.91 -17.46
N ILE A 155 3.30 -15.48 -18.57
CA ILE A 155 4.14 -15.89 -19.73
C ILE A 155 4.88 -14.67 -20.31
N ASP A 156 4.21 -13.51 -20.40
CA ASP A 156 4.84 -12.29 -20.91
C ASP A 156 5.96 -11.81 -19.98
N LEU A 157 5.77 -11.90 -18.65
CA LEU A 157 6.81 -11.62 -17.68
C LEU A 157 7.98 -12.62 -17.78
N ASP A 158 7.69 -13.90 -17.90
CA ASP A 158 8.71 -14.95 -18.08
C ASP A 158 9.52 -14.75 -19.36
N ASN A 159 8.87 -14.44 -20.47
CA ASN A 159 9.52 -14.15 -21.76
C ASN A 159 10.40 -12.89 -21.69
N ALA A 160 10.02 -11.93 -20.85
CA ALA A 160 10.84 -10.74 -20.57
C ALA A 160 11.99 -11.00 -19.57
N GLY A 161 12.12 -12.23 -19.05
CA GLY A 161 13.20 -12.65 -18.13
C GLY A 161 12.87 -12.39 -16.64
N TYR A 162 11.61 -12.16 -16.28
CA TYR A 162 11.17 -11.93 -14.91
C TYR A 162 10.46 -13.16 -14.35
N HIS A 163 11.23 -14.16 -13.98
CA HIS A 163 10.70 -15.41 -13.41
C HIS A 163 10.35 -15.23 -11.94
N GLY A 164 9.15 -15.59 -11.53
CA GLY A 164 8.56 -15.47 -10.18
C GLY A 164 9.51 -15.28 -8.99
N PRO A 165 9.03 -15.15 -7.80
CA PRO A 165 7.62 -15.34 -7.40
C PRO A 165 6.69 -14.20 -7.85
N TYR A 166 5.44 -14.54 -8.14
CA TYR A 166 4.45 -13.59 -8.62
C TYR A 166 3.36 -13.33 -7.59
N ALA A 167 2.86 -12.09 -7.56
CA ALA A 167 1.62 -11.68 -6.90
C ALA A 167 0.65 -11.10 -7.93
N VAL A 168 -0.64 -11.20 -7.61
CA VAL A 168 -1.73 -10.63 -8.41
C VAL A 168 -2.57 -9.72 -7.51
N ALA A 169 -2.83 -8.50 -7.96
CA ALA A 169 -3.80 -7.61 -7.33
C ALA A 169 -4.92 -7.27 -8.33
N LEU A 170 -6.17 -7.46 -7.92
CA LEU A 170 -7.35 -7.29 -8.77
C LEU A 170 -8.35 -6.33 -8.16
N SER A 171 -9.10 -5.64 -9.00
CA SER A 171 -10.29 -4.90 -8.58
C SER A 171 -11.28 -5.83 -7.88
N PRO A 172 -12.14 -5.31 -6.98
CA PRO A 172 -13.10 -6.14 -6.24
C PRO A 172 -13.98 -7.00 -7.16
N SER A 173 -14.48 -6.43 -8.25
CA SER A 173 -15.33 -7.13 -9.21
C SER A 173 -14.61 -8.31 -9.87
N ARG A 174 -13.36 -8.12 -10.28
CA ARG A 174 -12.54 -9.17 -10.89
C ARG A 174 -12.14 -10.23 -9.88
N TYR A 175 -11.76 -9.84 -8.68
CA TYR A 175 -11.41 -10.78 -7.61
C TYR A 175 -12.59 -11.68 -7.23
N ASP A 176 -13.78 -11.10 -7.03
CA ASP A 176 -14.97 -11.86 -6.62
C ASP A 176 -15.42 -12.86 -7.69
N THR A 177 -15.15 -12.60 -8.97
CA THR A 177 -15.39 -13.54 -10.07
C THR A 177 -14.59 -14.84 -9.92
N LEU A 178 -13.41 -14.81 -9.28
CA LEU A 178 -12.54 -15.98 -9.12
C LEU A 178 -13.08 -17.06 -8.16
N TYR A 179 -14.11 -16.75 -7.37
CA TYR A 179 -14.75 -17.75 -6.49
C TYR A 179 -15.60 -18.79 -7.24
N ARG A 180 -15.81 -18.60 -8.55
CA ARG A 180 -16.54 -19.59 -9.36
C ARG A 180 -15.81 -20.93 -9.37
N ARG A 181 -16.61 -21.99 -9.26
CA ARG A 181 -16.10 -23.37 -9.25
C ARG A 181 -16.44 -24.08 -10.55
N HIS A 182 -15.52 -24.89 -11.02
CA HIS A 182 -15.77 -25.77 -12.16
C HIS A 182 -16.79 -26.83 -11.78
N PRO A 183 -17.83 -27.11 -12.61
CA PRO A 183 -18.89 -28.09 -12.31
C PRO A 183 -18.39 -29.50 -12.01
N ILE A 184 -17.25 -29.89 -12.58
CA ILE A 184 -16.62 -31.21 -12.45
C ILE A 184 -15.38 -31.18 -11.57
N GLY A 185 -14.92 -29.99 -11.13
CA GLY A 185 -13.67 -29.79 -10.36
C GLY A 185 -13.94 -29.39 -8.93
N ALA A 186 -13.05 -29.80 -8.02
CA ALA A 186 -13.10 -29.42 -6.62
C ALA A 186 -12.56 -28.00 -6.40
N PHE A 187 -11.86 -27.40 -7.37
CA PHE A 187 -11.10 -26.15 -7.23
C PHE A 187 -11.83 -24.95 -7.85
N SER A 188 -11.69 -23.79 -7.19
CA SER A 188 -12.07 -22.49 -7.74
C SER A 188 -11.00 -21.95 -8.69
N GLU A 189 -11.33 -20.95 -9.53
CA GLU A 189 -10.33 -20.27 -10.34
C GLU A 189 -9.29 -19.56 -9.45
N LEU A 190 -9.70 -19.06 -8.29
CA LEU A 190 -8.79 -18.46 -7.30
C LEU A 190 -7.70 -19.46 -6.88
N GLU A 191 -8.09 -20.66 -6.47
CA GLU A 191 -7.14 -21.71 -6.06
C GLU A 191 -6.19 -22.09 -7.21
N GLN A 192 -6.69 -22.15 -8.45
CA GLN A 192 -5.86 -22.40 -9.62
C GLN A 192 -4.83 -21.30 -9.84
N ILE A 193 -5.23 -20.02 -9.76
CA ILE A 193 -4.32 -18.89 -9.95
C ILE A 193 -3.29 -18.81 -8.82
N GLN A 194 -3.67 -19.14 -7.59
CA GLN A 194 -2.74 -19.19 -6.44
C GLN A 194 -1.61 -20.21 -6.62
N THR A 195 -1.76 -21.23 -7.45
CA THR A 195 -0.66 -22.17 -7.76
C THR A 195 0.44 -21.50 -8.62
N ILE A 196 0.10 -20.44 -9.33
CA ILE A 196 1.00 -19.71 -10.23
C ILE A 196 1.49 -18.43 -9.53
N ALA A 197 0.56 -17.68 -8.95
CA ALA A 197 0.86 -16.48 -8.14
C ALA A 197 1.15 -16.92 -6.69
N THR A 198 2.35 -17.42 -6.46
CA THR A 198 2.76 -18.05 -5.17
C THR A 198 2.82 -17.07 -4.01
N GLU A 199 3.00 -15.78 -4.27
CA GLU A 199 2.93 -14.73 -3.25
C GLU A 199 1.49 -14.25 -2.97
N GLY A 200 0.52 -14.77 -3.73
CA GLY A 200 -0.90 -14.61 -3.48
C GLY A 200 -1.66 -13.80 -4.51
N VAL A 201 -2.98 -13.86 -4.35
CA VAL A 201 -3.95 -13.10 -5.14
C VAL A 201 -4.73 -12.21 -4.18
N PHE A 202 -4.73 -10.91 -4.41
CA PHE A 202 -5.26 -9.91 -3.49
C PHE A 202 -6.39 -9.10 -4.11
N LYS A 203 -7.43 -8.85 -3.31
CA LYS A 203 -8.46 -7.87 -3.64
C LYS A 203 -7.93 -6.49 -3.29
N ALA A 204 -7.83 -5.61 -4.29
CA ALA A 204 -7.35 -4.24 -4.15
C ALA A 204 -8.51 -3.24 -4.35
N PRO A 205 -9.17 -2.77 -3.27
CA PRO A 205 -10.34 -1.91 -3.37
C PRO A 205 -10.09 -0.57 -4.06
N VAL A 206 -8.85 -0.09 -4.08
CA VAL A 206 -8.47 1.15 -4.78
C VAL A 206 -8.49 1.01 -6.31
N LEU A 207 -8.48 -0.22 -6.83
CA LEU A 207 -8.63 -0.50 -8.26
C LEU A 207 -10.11 -0.59 -8.64
N GLU A 208 -10.59 0.32 -9.48
CA GLU A 208 -11.99 0.33 -9.94
C GLU A 208 -12.26 -0.82 -10.91
N LYS A 209 -11.25 -1.17 -11.73
CA LYS A 209 -11.31 -2.20 -12.77
C LYS A 209 -9.95 -2.82 -13.02
N GLY A 210 -9.92 -3.97 -13.70
CA GLY A 210 -8.69 -4.64 -14.07
C GLY A 210 -7.86 -5.10 -12.88
N GLY A 211 -6.55 -4.96 -12.99
CA GLY A 211 -5.62 -5.37 -11.97
C GLY A 211 -4.16 -5.29 -12.43
N LEU A 212 -3.30 -6.05 -11.77
CA LEU A 212 -1.90 -6.20 -12.15
C LEU A 212 -1.35 -7.56 -11.72
N VAL A 213 -0.32 -8.02 -12.43
CA VAL A 213 0.57 -9.12 -12.07
C VAL A 213 1.96 -8.55 -11.95
N LEU A 214 2.69 -8.91 -10.90
CA LEU A 214 4.06 -8.45 -10.74
C LEU A 214 4.96 -9.54 -10.15
N ASN A 215 6.26 -9.43 -10.44
CA ASN A 215 7.29 -10.14 -9.70
C ASN A 215 7.58 -9.37 -8.39
N THR A 216 7.50 -10.06 -7.24
CA THR A 216 7.63 -9.45 -5.91
C THR A 216 9.07 -9.26 -5.43
N GLY A 217 10.04 -9.58 -6.27
CA GLY A 217 11.46 -9.46 -5.92
C GLY A 217 11.90 -8.02 -5.69
N ARG A 218 12.65 -7.80 -4.61
CA ARG A 218 13.22 -6.48 -4.25
C ARG A 218 14.06 -5.84 -5.36
N ALA A 219 14.66 -6.65 -6.22
CA ALA A 219 15.44 -6.19 -7.37
C ALA A 219 14.57 -5.45 -8.43
N TYR A 220 13.26 -5.59 -8.38
CA TYR A 220 12.34 -5.07 -9.38
C TYR A 220 11.55 -3.86 -8.89
N ALA A 221 10.93 -3.96 -7.73
CA ALA A 221 10.21 -2.87 -7.10
C ALA A 221 10.23 -2.99 -5.57
N SER A 222 10.10 -1.87 -4.87
CA SER A 222 10.00 -1.82 -3.41
C SER A 222 9.28 -0.55 -2.95
N ILE A 223 8.68 -0.61 -1.77
CA ILE A 223 8.19 0.57 -1.05
C ILE A 223 9.37 1.14 -0.28
N VAL A 224 9.68 2.41 -0.49
CA VAL A 224 10.65 3.15 0.33
C VAL A 224 9.89 3.96 1.35
N LEU A 225 10.06 3.62 2.63
CA LEU A 225 9.47 4.36 3.74
C LEU A 225 10.46 5.41 4.26
N GLY A 226 10.03 6.67 4.29
CA GLY A 226 10.67 7.68 5.11
C GLY A 226 10.24 7.52 6.56
N GLN A 227 8.99 7.80 6.85
CA GLN A 227 8.32 7.56 8.12
C GLN A 227 7.27 6.46 7.93
N ASP A 228 7.31 5.43 8.77
CA ASP A 228 6.24 4.42 8.78
C ASP A 228 4.98 4.99 9.42
N MET A 229 3.82 4.46 9.03
CA MET A 229 2.51 4.91 9.50
C MET A 229 2.45 4.94 11.03
N THR A 230 2.27 6.13 11.60
CA THR A 230 2.27 6.35 13.03
C THR A 230 1.37 7.50 13.42
N ILE A 231 1.01 7.57 14.71
CA ILE A 231 0.17 8.63 15.27
C ILE A 231 1.07 9.74 15.83
N SER A 232 0.82 10.97 15.42
CA SER A 232 1.39 12.20 15.99
C SER A 232 0.34 12.97 16.79
N PHE A 233 0.78 13.73 17.79
CA PHE A 233 -0.06 14.65 18.53
C PHE A 233 0.01 16.04 17.90
N VAL A 234 -1.16 16.63 17.62
CA VAL A 234 -1.25 17.98 17.01
C VAL A 234 -1.46 19.04 18.08
N GLY A 235 -2.37 18.78 19.02
CA GLY A 235 -2.61 19.74 20.10
C GLY A 235 -3.98 19.58 20.75
N PRO A 236 -4.24 20.34 21.82
CA PRO A 236 -5.54 20.37 22.50
C PRO A 236 -6.48 21.40 21.86
N THR A 237 -7.74 21.01 21.69
CA THR A 237 -8.85 21.96 21.47
C THR A 237 -9.64 22.15 22.77
N LYS A 238 -10.77 22.87 22.71
CA LYS A 238 -11.60 23.09 23.90
C LYS A 238 -12.10 21.77 24.52
N GLU A 239 -12.59 20.85 23.71
CA GLU A 239 -13.25 19.61 24.16
C GLU A 239 -12.49 18.33 23.79
N ASN A 240 -11.61 18.40 22.80
CA ASN A 240 -10.89 17.27 22.25
C ASN A 240 -9.37 17.42 22.35
N LEU A 241 -8.67 16.31 22.10
CA LEU A 241 -7.28 16.29 21.67
C LEU A 241 -7.26 15.96 20.17
N GLU A 242 -6.42 16.68 19.43
CA GLU A 242 -6.20 16.48 18.00
C GLU A 242 -4.95 15.64 17.76
N PHE A 243 -5.07 14.69 16.87
CA PHE A 243 -4.01 13.79 16.43
C PHE A 243 -3.99 13.71 14.91
N ALA A 244 -2.91 13.23 14.36
CA ALA A 244 -2.81 12.88 12.95
C ALA A 244 -2.10 11.53 12.78
N ILE A 245 -2.56 10.73 11.84
CA ILE A 245 -1.79 9.61 11.30
C ILE A 245 -0.86 10.21 10.25
N VAL A 246 0.43 9.99 10.40
CA VAL A 246 1.47 10.51 9.51
C VAL A 246 2.29 9.37 8.93
N GLU A 247 2.64 9.50 7.65
CA GLU A 247 3.46 8.55 6.92
C GLU A 247 4.18 9.26 5.78
N SER A 248 5.33 8.74 5.36
CA SER A 248 5.95 9.17 4.11
C SER A 248 6.56 7.99 3.35
N LEU A 249 6.25 7.90 2.04
CA LEU A 249 6.63 6.77 1.23
C LEU A 249 6.80 7.13 -0.25
N ALA A 250 7.50 6.27 -0.97
CA ALA A 250 7.54 6.27 -2.43
C ALA A 250 7.59 4.84 -2.97
N LEU A 251 7.06 4.63 -4.16
CA LEU A 251 7.28 3.40 -4.91
C LEU A 251 8.54 3.53 -5.76
N LEU A 252 9.55 2.73 -5.48
CA LEU A 252 10.77 2.64 -6.27
C LEU A 252 10.67 1.45 -7.24
N VAL A 253 10.41 1.74 -8.51
CA VAL A 253 10.38 0.74 -9.59
C VAL A 253 11.72 0.72 -10.30
N ARG A 254 12.51 -0.33 -10.08
CA ARG A 254 13.84 -0.52 -10.71
C ARG A 254 13.74 -1.18 -12.07
N ARG A 255 12.74 -2.04 -12.26
CA ARG A 255 12.52 -2.81 -13.48
C ARG A 255 11.03 -2.81 -13.85
N PRO A 256 10.55 -1.79 -14.58
CA PRO A 256 9.13 -1.68 -14.94
C PRO A 256 8.59 -2.90 -15.69
N GLY A 257 9.40 -3.55 -16.52
CA GLY A 257 9.02 -4.77 -17.23
C GLY A 257 8.68 -5.96 -16.34
N ALA A 258 8.96 -5.91 -15.02
CA ALA A 258 8.54 -6.93 -14.05
C ALA A 258 7.09 -6.76 -13.58
N VAL A 259 6.37 -5.76 -14.12
CA VAL A 259 4.96 -5.47 -13.85
C VAL A 259 4.15 -5.60 -15.12
N CYS A 260 3.00 -6.25 -15.05
CA CYS A 260 2.03 -6.35 -16.14
C CYS A 260 0.68 -5.81 -15.66
N ALA A 261 0.23 -4.71 -16.24
CA ALA A 261 -1.10 -4.17 -16.02
C ALA A 261 -2.15 -5.05 -16.71
N LEU A 262 -3.24 -5.36 -16.02
CA LEU A 262 -4.40 -6.08 -16.53
C LEU A 262 -5.48 -5.05 -16.87
N THR A 263 -5.68 -4.76 -18.14
CA THR A 263 -6.53 -3.66 -18.62
C THR A 263 -7.86 -4.17 -19.18
N GLU A 264 -8.91 -3.36 -19.08
CA GLU A 264 -10.24 -3.63 -19.65
C GLU A 264 -10.50 -2.82 -20.91
#